data_83fd178cfe5b2c2caef927f33f05edcd
#
_entry.id   83fd178cfe5b2c2caef927f33f05edcd
#
_cell.length_a   1.000
_cell.length_b   1.000
_cell.length_c   1.000
_cell.angle_alpha   90.00
_cell.angle_beta   90.00
_cell.angle_gamma   90.00
#
_symmetry.space_group_name_H-M   'P 1'
#
loop_
_entity.id
_entity.type
_entity.pdbx_description
1 polymer ?
#
loop_
_entity_poly.entity_id
_entity_poly.type
_entity_poly.pdbx_seq_one_letter_code
_entity_poly.pdbx_strand_id
1 'polypeptide(L)'
;MKTLIKYNLLLVSLIFCFTPTQEVKSQDFGADVASSYVWRGTQFGTGPHVQPWMELGAGNLTGGIWGSFALDATRNASDNELDLWVSYDFGPLALTVTNYSFPGADGTYSAGGVFDGDIEVSGSTSLGPVDLTVGYFTDLEALYIEAGFPIGPVGVAVGYGSDGAGAFYAGGDSGLVNVSFSGEKDIKITEDYSLPVFGSFIYNPDAEAAFLVFGFSL
;
A
#
# COMPACT_ATOMS: atom_id res chain seq x y z
N MET A 1 1.95 0.58 26.39
CA MET A 1 1.43 0.94 25.08
C MET A 1 0.90 -0.27 24.29
N LYS A 2 1.67 -1.35 24.09
CA LYS A 2 1.23 -2.56 23.36
C LYS A 2 -0.11 -3.17 23.86
N THR A 3 -0.43 -3.05 25.13
CA THR A 3 -1.68 -3.57 25.73
C THR A 3 -2.91 -2.73 25.34
N LEU A 4 -2.76 -1.41 25.20
CA LEU A 4 -3.86 -0.52 24.79
C LEU A 4 -4.26 -0.75 23.33
N ILE A 5 -3.30 -1.03 22.46
CA ILE A 5 -3.55 -1.29 21.04
C ILE A 5 -4.34 -2.59 20.85
N LYS A 6 -4.03 -3.64 21.62
CA LYS A 6 -4.81 -4.89 21.60
C LYS A 6 -6.28 -4.70 21.98
N TYR A 7 -6.58 -3.82 22.94
CA TYR A 7 -7.96 -3.50 23.33
C TYR A 7 -8.66 -2.65 22.28
N ASN A 8 -7.95 -1.79 21.56
CA ASN A 8 -8.54 -0.98 20.47
C ASN A 8 -8.86 -1.83 19.24
N LEU A 9 -8.02 -2.78 18.85
CA LEU A 9 -8.35 -3.73 17.78
C LEU A 9 -9.54 -4.63 18.14
N LEU A 10 -9.63 -5.07 19.40
CA LEU A 10 -10.77 -5.83 19.90
C LEU A 10 -12.05 -4.97 19.89
N LEU A 11 -11.95 -3.67 20.17
CA LEU A 11 -13.06 -2.73 20.11
C LEU A 11 -13.55 -2.51 18.66
N VAL A 12 -12.63 -2.40 17.71
CA VAL A 12 -12.95 -2.28 16.28
C VAL A 12 -13.62 -3.56 15.77
N SER A 13 -13.15 -4.74 16.16
CA SER A 13 -13.81 -6.01 15.81
C SER A 13 -15.18 -6.20 16.49
N LEU A 14 -15.37 -5.65 17.70
CA LEU A 14 -16.69 -5.67 18.36
C LEU A 14 -17.70 -4.69 17.71
N ILE A 15 -17.24 -3.54 17.21
CA ILE A 15 -18.11 -2.60 16.47
C ILE A 15 -18.63 -3.24 15.19
N PHE A 16 -17.81 -4.07 14.51
CA PHE A 16 -18.25 -4.84 13.34
C PHE A 16 -19.34 -5.89 13.65
N CYS A 17 -19.38 -6.42 14.89
CA CYS A 17 -20.38 -7.41 15.31
C CYS A 17 -21.72 -6.80 15.73
N PHE A 18 -21.81 -5.49 16.01
CA PHE A 18 -23.01 -4.82 16.53
C PHE A 18 -23.67 -3.86 15.56
N THR A 19 -23.16 -3.68 14.34
CA THR A 19 -23.90 -2.94 13.31
C THR A 19 -25.03 -3.83 12.77
N PRO A 20 -26.29 -3.31 12.66
CA PRO A 20 -27.36 -4.05 11.99
C PRO A 20 -26.84 -4.42 10.61
N THR A 21 -27.08 -5.65 10.19
CA THR A 21 -26.66 -6.26 8.92
C THR A 21 -26.72 -5.26 7.76
N GLN A 22 -25.64 -4.51 7.59
CA GLN A 22 -25.43 -3.75 6.36
C GLN A 22 -25.04 -4.78 5.30
N GLU A 23 -25.77 -4.80 4.21
CA GLU A 23 -25.39 -5.62 3.07
C GLU A 23 -23.97 -5.23 2.67
N VAL A 24 -23.08 -6.22 2.57
CA VAL A 24 -21.78 -6.06 1.93
C VAL A 24 -22.07 -5.59 0.50
N LYS A 25 -21.68 -4.34 0.19
CA LYS A 25 -22.05 -3.72 -1.09
C LYS A 25 -21.01 -3.94 -2.17
N SER A 26 -19.79 -4.25 -1.79
CA SER A 26 -18.73 -4.59 -2.74
C SER A 26 -17.86 -5.71 -2.15
N GLN A 27 -17.48 -6.63 -3.02
CA GLN A 27 -16.40 -7.57 -2.79
C GLN A 27 -15.55 -7.52 -4.03
N ASP A 28 -14.29 -7.23 -3.86
CA ASP A 28 -13.34 -7.20 -4.95
C ASP A 28 -12.06 -7.92 -4.55
N PHE A 29 -11.45 -8.62 -5.49
CA PHE A 29 -10.21 -9.34 -5.26
C PHE A 29 -9.47 -9.53 -6.57
N GLY A 30 -8.16 -9.61 -6.49
CA GLY A 30 -7.31 -9.82 -7.64
C GLY A 30 -5.89 -10.12 -7.21
N ALA A 31 -5.00 -10.15 -8.17
CA ALA A 31 -3.58 -10.28 -7.94
C ALA A 31 -2.80 -9.59 -9.06
N ASP A 32 -1.78 -8.85 -8.70
CA ASP A 32 -0.80 -8.32 -9.64
C ASP A 32 0.44 -9.20 -9.68
N VAL A 33 1.05 -9.31 -10.87
CA VAL A 33 2.39 -9.84 -11.02
C VAL A 33 3.30 -8.71 -11.46
N ALA A 34 4.15 -8.25 -10.57
CA ALA A 34 5.07 -7.14 -10.77
C ALA A 34 6.52 -7.62 -10.95
N SER A 35 7.28 -6.93 -11.77
CA SER A 35 8.71 -7.23 -12.00
C SER A 35 9.60 -6.92 -10.79
N SER A 36 9.13 -6.06 -9.88
CA SER A 36 9.81 -5.63 -8.66
C SER A 36 8.78 -5.00 -7.73
N TYR A 37 9.04 -5.03 -6.42
CA TYR A 37 8.22 -4.33 -5.45
C TYR A 37 8.89 -3.00 -5.07
N VAL A 38 8.30 -1.91 -5.52
CA VAL A 38 8.72 -0.53 -5.19
C VAL A 38 7.51 0.22 -4.64
N TRP A 39 7.64 0.79 -3.45
CA TRP A 39 6.59 1.56 -2.81
C TRP A 39 7.14 2.89 -2.28
N ARG A 40 6.46 4.00 -2.59
CA ARG A 40 6.85 5.37 -2.20
C ARG A 40 8.32 5.69 -2.49
N GLY A 41 8.83 5.24 -3.66
CA GLY A 41 10.22 5.46 -4.07
C GLY A 41 11.26 4.53 -3.43
N THR A 42 10.84 3.61 -2.56
CA THR A 42 11.72 2.63 -1.91
C THR A 42 11.49 1.24 -2.52
N GLN A 43 12.58 0.55 -2.89
CA GLN A 43 12.51 -0.81 -3.41
C GLN A 43 12.60 -1.81 -2.26
N PHE A 44 11.52 -2.56 -2.03
CA PHE A 44 11.45 -3.63 -1.04
C PHE A 44 11.79 -5.00 -1.64
N GLY A 45 11.52 -5.21 -2.93
CA GLY A 45 11.84 -6.46 -3.61
C GLY A 45 12.43 -6.24 -5.00
N THR A 46 13.55 -6.90 -5.31
CA THR A 46 14.32 -6.72 -6.56
C THR A 46 13.94 -7.67 -7.67
N GLY A 47 12.99 -8.57 -7.49
CA GLY A 47 12.56 -9.54 -8.48
C GLY A 47 11.05 -9.61 -8.60
N PRO A 48 10.54 -10.58 -9.38
CA PRO A 48 9.11 -10.71 -9.56
C PRO A 48 8.40 -11.02 -8.26
N HIS A 49 7.28 -10.33 -8.04
CA HIS A 49 6.38 -10.50 -6.91
C HIS A 49 4.97 -10.82 -7.39
N VAL A 50 4.26 -11.64 -6.64
CA VAL A 50 2.79 -11.75 -6.71
C VAL A 50 2.20 -10.92 -5.60
N GLN A 51 1.26 -10.05 -5.96
CA GLN A 51 0.64 -9.09 -5.05
C GLN A 51 -0.88 -9.31 -5.01
N PRO A 52 -1.36 -10.33 -4.26
CA PRO A 52 -2.78 -10.58 -4.10
C PRO A 52 -3.43 -9.53 -3.20
N TRP A 53 -4.70 -9.23 -3.49
CA TRP A 53 -5.49 -8.33 -2.68
C TRP A 53 -6.96 -8.76 -2.62
N MET A 54 -7.63 -8.36 -1.54
CA MET A 54 -9.07 -8.52 -1.36
C MET A 54 -9.60 -7.33 -0.58
N GLU A 55 -10.75 -6.83 -1.01
CA GLU A 55 -11.46 -5.72 -0.40
C GLU A 55 -12.92 -6.06 -0.13
N LEU A 56 -13.43 -5.60 1.00
CA LEU A 56 -14.83 -5.71 1.41
C LEU A 56 -15.35 -4.35 1.84
N GLY A 57 -16.49 -3.91 1.27
CA GLY A 57 -17.08 -2.62 1.57
C GLY A 57 -18.51 -2.72 2.11
N ALA A 58 -18.84 -1.87 3.09
CA ALA A 58 -20.18 -1.74 3.65
C ALA A 58 -20.49 -0.25 3.97
N GLY A 59 -21.29 0.39 3.14
CA GLY A 59 -21.54 1.83 3.25
C GLY A 59 -20.29 2.64 2.96
N ASN A 60 -19.86 3.46 3.91
CA ASN A 60 -18.64 4.27 3.81
C ASN A 60 -17.41 3.57 4.43
N LEU A 61 -17.59 2.37 4.96
CA LEU A 61 -16.51 1.58 5.55
C LEU A 61 -16.02 0.56 4.55
N THR A 62 -14.71 0.52 4.36
CA THR A 62 -14.03 -0.47 3.52
C THR A 62 -12.87 -1.07 4.31
N GLY A 63 -12.58 -2.32 4.11
CA GLY A 63 -11.43 -2.97 4.69
C GLY A 63 -10.91 -4.06 3.79
N GLY A 64 -9.63 -4.35 3.90
CA GLY A 64 -9.04 -5.33 3.02
C GLY A 64 -7.71 -5.88 3.51
N ILE A 65 -7.19 -6.74 2.68
CA ILE A 65 -5.86 -7.28 2.80
C ILE A 65 -5.13 -7.08 1.47
N TRP A 66 -3.86 -6.82 1.55
CA TRP A 66 -2.96 -6.78 0.41
C TRP A 66 -1.67 -7.49 0.82
N GLY A 67 -0.97 -8.09 -0.13
CA GLY A 67 0.32 -8.67 0.16
C GLY A 67 1.25 -8.58 -1.03
N SER A 68 2.56 -8.71 -0.78
CA SER A 68 3.60 -8.80 -1.79
C SER A 68 4.53 -9.94 -1.46
N PHE A 69 4.60 -10.94 -2.33
CA PHE A 69 5.36 -12.16 -2.08
C PHE A 69 6.34 -12.39 -3.22
N ALA A 70 7.63 -12.46 -2.88
CA ALA A 70 8.68 -12.72 -3.84
C ALA A 70 8.54 -14.12 -4.47
N LEU A 71 8.60 -14.19 -5.79
CA LEU A 71 8.56 -15.47 -6.51
C LEU A 71 9.91 -16.20 -6.49
N ASP A 72 10.98 -15.54 -6.08
CA ASP A 72 12.31 -16.13 -5.94
C ASP A 72 12.57 -16.51 -4.49
N ALA A 73 12.49 -17.81 -4.19
CA ALA A 73 12.70 -18.36 -2.85
C ALA A 73 14.14 -18.19 -2.29
N THR A 74 15.09 -17.72 -3.10
CA THR A 74 16.47 -17.46 -2.65
C THR A 74 16.67 -16.07 -2.08
N ARG A 75 15.61 -15.23 -2.08
CA ARG A 75 15.67 -13.86 -1.61
C ARG A 75 15.45 -13.74 -0.11
N ASN A 76 15.88 -12.60 0.43
CA ASN A 76 15.83 -12.33 1.86
C ASN A 76 14.39 -12.27 2.39
N ALA A 77 14.24 -12.65 3.64
CA ALA A 77 12.97 -12.66 4.37
C ALA A 77 12.24 -11.29 4.42
N SER A 78 12.94 -10.19 4.15
CA SER A 78 12.40 -8.83 4.13
C SER A 78 11.61 -8.46 2.89
N ASP A 79 11.56 -9.35 1.89
CA ASP A 79 10.94 -9.04 0.60
C ASP A 79 9.42 -9.37 0.58
N ASN A 80 8.90 -10.00 1.63
CA ASN A 80 7.49 -10.32 1.76
C ASN A 80 6.78 -9.35 2.68
N GLU A 81 5.55 -9.00 2.32
CA GLU A 81 4.70 -8.08 3.07
C GLU A 81 3.25 -8.55 3.06
N LEU A 82 2.55 -8.31 4.15
CA LEU A 82 1.11 -8.51 4.27
C LEU A 82 0.51 -7.37 5.08
N ASP A 83 -0.42 -6.67 4.47
CA ASP A 83 -1.10 -5.52 5.03
C ASP A 83 -2.55 -5.83 5.34
N LEU A 84 -2.99 -5.34 6.49
CA LEU A 84 -4.39 -5.31 6.89
C LEU A 84 -4.80 -3.86 7.04
N TRP A 85 -5.87 -3.46 6.37
CA TRP A 85 -6.30 -2.07 6.41
C TRP A 85 -7.81 -1.90 6.58
N VAL A 86 -8.19 -0.75 7.13
CA VAL A 86 -9.57 -0.29 7.25
C VAL A 86 -9.63 1.19 6.92
N SER A 87 -10.55 1.58 6.07
CA SER A 87 -10.79 2.95 5.62
C SER A 87 -12.23 3.38 5.87
N TYR A 88 -12.42 4.64 6.20
CA TYR A 88 -13.74 5.28 6.27
C TYR A 88 -13.77 6.52 5.40
N ASP A 89 -14.74 6.55 4.49
CA ASP A 89 -14.98 7.69 3.57
C ASP A 89 -15.96 8.69 4.20
N PHE A 90 -15.46 9.90 4.45
CA PHE A 90 -16.25 11.05 4.92
C PHE A 90 -16.77 11.92 3.77
N GLY A 91 -16.59 11.50 2.53
CA GLY A 91 -16.91 12.23 1.30
C GLY A 91 -15.71 13.03 0.77
N PRO A 92 -15.34 14.18 1.33
CA PRO A 92 -14.18 14.93 0.85
C PRO A 92 -12.83 14.37 1.35
N LEU A 93 -12.86 13.50 2.35
CA LEU A 93 -11.66 12.92 2.98
C LEU A 93 -11.93 11.47 3.31
N ALA A 94 -11.00 10.58 2.92
CA ALA A 94 -10.93 9.23 3.45
C ALA A 94 -9.84 9.14 4.52
N LEU A 95 -10.12 8.41 5.60
CA LEU A 95 -9.13 8.06 6.63
C LEU A 95 -8.92 6.57 6.67
N THR A 96 -7.67 6.14 6.63
CA THR A 96 -7.26 4.75 6.60
C THR A 96 -6.29 4.44 7.74
N VAL A 97 -6.44 3.28 8.33
CA VAL A 97 -5.46 2.70 9.24
C VAL A 97 -4.97 1.41 8.61
N THR A 98 -3.66 1.30 8.44
CA THR A 98 -3.01 0.13 7.85
C THR A 98 -2.02 -0.46 8.85
N ASN A 99 -2.00 -1.77 8.96
CA ASN A 99 -0.98 -2.53 9.67
C ASN A 99 -0.12 -3.24 8.63
N TYR A 100 1.13 -2.84 8.53
CA TYR A 100 2.14 -3.42 7.64
C TYR A 100 2.89 -4.51 8.39
N SER A 101 2.84 -5.75 7.93
CA SER A 101 3.54 -6.86 8.56
C SER A 101 4.44 -7.58 7.55
N PHE A 102 5.63 -7.96 8.01
CA PHE A 102 6.68 -8.52 7.16
C PHE A 102 6.97 -9.96 7.57
N PRO A 103 6.30 -10.95 6.96
CA PRO A 103 6.59 -12.36 7.21
C PRO A 103 7.96 -12.74 6.66
N GLY A 104 8.66 -13.63 7.37
CA GLY A 104 9.90 -14.22 6.87
C GLY A 104 9.70 -15.01 5.56
N ALA A 105 10.80 -15.35 4.89
CA ALA A 105 10.77 -16.13 3.65
C ALA A 105 10.09 -17.51 3.79
N ASP A 106 10.04 -18.05 4.99
CA ASP A 106 9.37 -19.30 5.36
C ASP A 106 7.90 -19.07 5.80
N GLY A 107 7.39 -17.83 5.70
CA GLY A 107 6.04 -17.45 6.12
C GLY A 107 5.88 -17.29 7.63
N THR A 108 6.97 -17.32 8.41
CA THR A 108 6.90 -17.08 9.86
C THR A 108 6.77 -15.60 10.18
N TYR A 109 6.01 -15.28 11.21
CA TYR A 109 5.86 -13.94 11.76
C TYR A 109 6.64 -13.81 13.08
N SER A 110 6.86 -12.58 13.50
CA SER A 110 7.30 -12.28 14.87
C SER A 110 6.33 -12.87 15.90
N ALA A 111 6.71 -12.87 17.19
CA ALA A 111 5.90 -13.44 18.26
C ALA A 111 4.49 -12.82 18.40
N GLY A 112 4.27 -11.63 17.86
CA GLY A 112 2.96 -10.97 17.81
C GLY A 112 2.08 -11.37 16.60
N GLY A 113 2.62 -12.13 15.65
CA GLY A 113 1.93 -12.57 14.46
C GLY A 113 1.66 -11.41 13.47
N VAL A 114 0.69 -11.61 12.58
CA VAL A 114 0.28 -10.62 11.56
C VAL A 114 -0.15 -9.26 12.14
N PHE A 115 -0.52 -9.19 13.40
CA PHE A 115 -0.95 -7.95 14.06
C PHE A 115 0.20 -7.21 14.80
N ASP A 116 1.43 -7.68 14.71
CA ASP A 116 2.62 -7.04 15.30
C ASP A 116 3.42 -6.27 14.24
N GLY A 117 2.73 -5.67 13.31
CA GLY A 117 3.31 -4.85 12.25
C GLY A 117 3.35 -3.36 12.59
N ASP A 118 3.90 -2.57 11.68
CA ASP A 118 3.96 -1.12 11.80
C ASP A 118 2.60 -0.50 11.44
N ILE A 119 2.13 0.45 12.24
CA ILE A 119 0.82 1.07 12.05
C ILE A 119 0.97 2.44 11.39
N GLU A 120 0.35 2.59 10.21
CA GLU A 120 0.15 3.89 9.57
C GLU A 120 -1.29 4.36 9.74
N VAL A 121 -1.45 5.66 10.03
CA VAL A 121 -2.70 6.39 9.87
C VAL A 121 -2.54 7.31 8.68
N SER A 122 -3.42 7.20 7.70
CA SER A 122 -3.35 8.04 6.50
C SER A 122 -4.68 8.72 6.20
N GLY A 123 -4.57 9.85 5.51
CA GLY A 123 -5.70 10.60 4.98
C GLY A 123 -5.50 10.90 3.51
N SER A 124 -6.56 10.75 2.71
CA SER A 124 -6.53 11.07 1.28
C SER A 124 -7.72 11.91 0.86
N THR A 125 -7.48 12.80 -0.11
CA THR A 125 -8.51 13.70 -0.67
C THR A 125 -8.16 14.05 -2.11
N SER A 126 -9.18 14.35 -2.92
CA SER A 126 -9.01 14.86 -4.29
C SER A 126 -9.40 16.33 -4.38
N LEU A 127 -8.50 17.16 -4.89
CA LEU A 127 -8.68 18.59 -5.13
C LEU A 127 -8.66 18.86 -6.64
N GLY A 128 -9.80 18.68 -7.29
CA GLY A 128 -9.90 18.71 -8.75
C GLY A 128 -9.13 17.55 -9.38
N PRO A 129 -8.11 17.79 -10.21
CA PRO A 129 -7.31 16.72 -10.82
C PRO A 129 -6.15 16.25 -9.94
N VAL A 130 -5.98 16.82 -8.75
CA VAL A 130 -4.85 16.50 -7.84
C VAL A 130 -5.35 15.65 -6.69
N ASP A 131 -4.79 14.48 -6.53
CA ASP A 131 -4.97 13.62 -5.38
C ASP A 131 -3.87 13.89 -4.36
N LEU A 132 -4.26 14.07 -3.10
CA LEU A 132 -3.33 14.28 -2.00
C LEU A 132 -3.45 13.14 -1.00
N THR A 133 -2.32 12.63 -0.57
CA THR A 133 -2.22 11.64 0.50
C THR A 133 -1.23 12.10 1.55
N VAL A 134 -1.60 11.90 2.81
CA VAL A 134 -0.72 12.10 3.96
C VAL A 134 -0.78 10.86 4.82
N GLY A 135 0.35 10.22 5.07
CA GLY A 135 0.49 9.05 5.92
C GLY A 135 1.46 9.29 7.06
N TYR A 136 1.18 8.74 8.23
CA TYR A 136 2.05 8.82 9.39
C TYR A 136 2.16 7.46 10.08
N PHE A 137 3.37 6.93 10.10
CA PHE A 137 3.71 5.73 10.87
C PHE A 137 3.87 6.09 12.35
N THR A 138 3.04 5.49 13.19
CA THR A 138 2.99 5.83 14.62
C THR A 138 4.20 5.33 15.40
N ASP A 139 4.76 4.19 15.02
CA ASP A 139 5.89 3.56 15.70
C ASP A 139 7.24 4.01 15.14
N LEU A 140 7.28 4.34 13.85
CA LEU A 140 8.48 4.83 13.16
C LEU A 140 8.59 6.36 13.20
N GLU A 141 7.52 7.05 13.64
CA GLU A 141 7.42 8.53 13.62
C GLU A 141 7.69 9.14 12.24
N ALA A 142 7.41 8.37 11.17
CA ALA A 142 7.71 8.74 9.80
C ALA A 142 6.46 9.32 9.09
N LEU A 143 6.64 10.50 8.48
CA LEU A 143 5.60 11.18 7.72
C LEU A 143 5.85 11.00 6.22
N TYR A 144 4.76 10.75 5.48
CA TYR A 144 4.76 10.78 4.02
C TYR A 144 3.68 11.72 3.50
N ILE A 145 3.99 12.51 2.48
CA ILE A 145 3.04 13.39 1.80
C ILE A 145 3.23 13.19 0.30
N GLU A 146 2.14 12.93 -0.43
CA GLU A 146 2.16 12.75 -1.87
C GLU A 146 1.09 13.57 -2.57
N ALA A 147 1.46 14.13 -3.72
CA ALA A 147 0.52 14.70 -4.67
C ALA A 147 0.59 13.90 -5.98
N GLY A 148 -0.57 13.35 -6.39
CA GLY A 148 -0.77 12.64 -7.64
C GLY A 148 -1.62 13.46 -8.62
N PHE A 149 -1.34 13.40 -9.92
CA PHE A 149 -2.14 14.05 -10.94
C PHE A 149 -1.91 13.44 -12.34
N PRO A 150 -2.92 13.44 -13.22
CA PRO A 150 -2.78 12.91 -14.57
C PRO A 150 -2.17 13.94 -15.53
N ILE A 151 -1.30 13.49 -16.42
CA ILE A 151 -0.85 14.23 -17.62
C ILE A 151 -1.18 13.39 -18.84
N GLY A 152 -2.32 13.65 -19.46
CA GLY A 152 -2.85 12.81 -20.54
C GLY A 152 -3.09 11.38 -20.03
N PRO A 153 -2.49 10.33 -20.65
CA PRO A 153 -2.64 8.96 -20.20
C PRO A 153 -1.64 8.53 -19.13
N VAL A 154 -0.82 9.45 -18.63
CA VAL A 154 0.24 9.16 -17.67
C VAL A 154 -0.15 9.73 -16.31
N GLY A 155 -0.14 8.88 -15.28
CA GLY A 155 -0.19 9.30 -13.89
C GLY A 155 1.18 9.81 -13.44
N VAL A 156 1.21 10.93 -12.74
CA VAL A 156 2.42 11.49 -12.14
C VAL A 156 2.21 11.59 -10.64
N ALA A 157 3.18 11.16 -9.84
CA ALA A 157 3.17 11.38 -8.41
C ALA A 157 4.49 11.98 -7.92
N VAL A 158 4.38 12.82 -6.90
CA VAL A 158 5.51 13.46 -6.23
C VAL A 158 5.32 13.29 -4.72
N GLY A 159 6.26 12.59 -4.08
CA GLY A 159 6.19 12.21 -2.68
C GLY A 159 7.38 12.72 -1.87
N TYR A 160 7.06 13.29 -0.71
CA TYR A 160 8.01 13.73 0.30
C TYR A 160 7.94 12.81 1.50
N GLY A 161 9.07 12.35 2.01
CA GLY A 161 9.20 11.54 3.20
C GLY A 161 9.99 12.26 4.29
N SER A 162 9.60 12.11 5.55
CA SER A 162 10.43 12.50 6.67
C SER A 162 11.34 11.35 7.09
N ASP A 163 12.43 11.67 7.75
CA ASP A 163 13.37 10.70 8.28
C ASP A 163 12.81 9.89 9.45
N GLY A 164 11.88 10.41 10.24
CA GLY A 164 11.29 9.75 11.38
C GLY A 164 12.29 9.14 12.36
N ALA A 165 11.87 8.18 13.17
CA ALA A 165 12.72 7.45 14.08
C ALA A 165 13.42 6.27 13.38
N GLY A 166 14.35 6.52 12.50
CA GLY A 166 15.13 5.45 11.87
C GLY A 166 15.32 5.58 10.37
N ALA A 167 15.10 6.77 9.83
CA ALA A 167 15.38 7.07 8.42
C ALA A 167 14.58 6.19 7.44
N PHE A 168 13.28 6.02 7.71
CA PHE A 168 12.44 5.08 6.97
C PHE A 168 12.30 5.45 5.49
N TYR A 169 12.10 6.74 5.17
CA TYR A 169 11.94 7.19 3.79
C TYR A 169 13.20 7.78 3.18
N ALA A 170 13.95 8.55 3.92
CA ALA A 170 14.95 9.47 3.40
C ALA A 170 16.34 9.27 4.03
N GLY A 171 16.80 8.05 4.23
CA GLY A 171 18.19 7.73 4.57
C GLY A 171 18.84 8.54 5.70
N GLY A 172 18.07 9.29 6.49
CA GLY A 172 18.53 10.12 7.62
C GLY A 172 18.14 11.59 7.58
N ASP A 173 17.66 12.08 6.44
CA ASP A 173 17.16 13.45 6.28
C ASP A 173 15.76 13.41 5.64
N SER A 174 14.95 14.42 5.88
CA SER A 174 13.67 14.58 5.21
C SER A 174 13.88 15.06 3.78
N GLY A 175 13.21 14.45 2.81
CA GLY A 175 13.44 14.78 1.41
C GLY A 175 12.36 14.35 0.43
N LEU A 176 12.60 14.65 -0.84
CA LEU A 176 11.80 14.17 -1.95
C LEU A 176 12.23 12.73 -2.26
N VAL A 177 11.35 11.79 -1.97
CA VAL A 177 11.68 10.34 -2.05
C VAL A 177 10.98 9.64 -3.20
N ASN A 178 9.98 10.27 -3.83
CA ASN A 178 9.24 9.67 -4.93
C ASN A 178 8.93 10.71 -6.01
N VAL A 179 9.39 10.45 -7.22
CA VAL A 179 8.90 11.09 -8.45
C VAL A 179 8.59 9.96 -9.42
N SER A 180 7.31 9.73 -9.70
CA SER A 180 6.92 8.59 -10.52
C SER A 180 6.03 8.98 -11.68
N PHE A 181 6.14 8.18 -12.73
CA PHE A 181 5.32 8.23 -13.95
C PHE A 181 4.77 6.83 -14.17
N SER A 182 3.46 6.71 -14.22
CA SER A 182 2.79 5.41 -14.37
C SER A 182 1.81 5.43 -15.53
N GLY A 183 1.56 4.26 -16.07
CA GLY A 183 0.55 4.06 -17.09
C GLY A 183 0.09 2.62 -17.12
N GLU A 184 -1.14 2.44 -17.58
CA GLU A 184 -1.76 1.13 -17.73
C GLU A 184 -2.43 1.00 -19.09
N LYS A 185 -2.62 -0.24 -19.53
CA LYS A 185 -3.27 -0.54 -20.79
C LYS A 185 -3.82 -1.96 -20.81
N ASP A 186 -5.06 -2.10 -21.28
CA ASP A 186 -5.62 -3.41 -21.60
C ASP A 186 -5.05 -3.95 -22.91
N ILE A 187 -4.47 -5.15 -22.85
CA ILE A 187 -4.05 -5.91 -24.02
C ILE A 187 -5.15 -6.92 -24.34
N LYS A 188 -5.86 -6.72 -25.44
CA LYS A 188 -6.89 -7.65 -25.90
C LYS A 188 -6.25 -8.99 -26.28
N ILE A 189 -6.59 -10.06 -25.59
CA ILE A 189 -6.11 -11.43 -25.83
C ILE A 189 -7.14 -12.22 -26.67
N THR A 190 -8.43 -12.15 -26.27
CA THR A 190 -9.55 -12.74 -26.99
C THR A 190 -10.67 -11.72 -27.17
N GLU A 191 -11.82 -12.13 -27.72
CA GLU A 191 -12.99 -11.23 -27.81
C GLU A 191 -13.57 -10.92 -26.43
N ASP A 192 -13.45 -11.87 -25.49
CA ASP A 192 -14.06 -11.83 -24.17
C ASP A 192 -13.04 -11.56 -23.03
N TYR A 193 -11.74 -11.47 -23.35
CA TYR A 193 -10.69 -11.30 -22.34
C TYR A 193 -9.62 -10.32 -22.78
N SER A 194 -9.35 -9.35 -21.93
CA SER A 194 -8.19 -8.45 -22.00
C SER A 194 -7.33 -8.62 -20.76
N LEU A 195 -6.02 -8.56 -20.95
CA LEU A 195 -5.04 -8.58 -19.87
C LEU A 195 -4.65 -7.14 -19.55
N PRO A 196 -4.98 -6.61 -18.37
CA PRO A 196 -4.48 -5.33 -17.90
C PRO A 196 -2.96 -5.43 -17.67
N VAL A 197 -2.20 -4.52 -18.28
CA VAL A 197 -0.76 -4.39 -18.06
C VAL A 197 -0.46 -3.00 -17.55
N PHE A 198 0.55 -2.88 -16.70
CA PHE A 198 0.97 -1.60 -16.15
C PHE A 198 2.49 -1.44 -16.25
N GLY A 199 2.93 -0.19 -16.15
CA GLY A 199 4.34 0.15 -16.06
C GLY A 199 4.54 1.48 -15.33
N SER A 200 5.62 1.57 -14.58
CA SER A 200 5.99 2.77 -13.82
C SER A 200 7.49 3.01 -13.90
N PHE A 201 7.86 4.25 -14.16
CA PHE A 201 9.21 4.74 -13.91
C PHE A 201 9.18 5.53 -12.60
N ILE A 202 10.04 5.17 -11.66
CA ILE A 202 10.09 5.73 -10.31
C ILE A 202 11.51 6.21 -10.06
N TYR A 203 11.64 7.46 -9.63
CA TYR A 203 12.92 8.03 -9.21
C TYR A 203 12.82 8.49 -7.77
N ASN A 204 13.76 8.03 -6.95
CA ASN A 204 13.96 8.52 -5.59
C ASN A 204 15.14 9.50 -5.61
N PRO A 205 14.92 10.83 -5.52
CA PRO A 205 15.98 11.81 -5.54
C PRO A 205 16.92 11.75 -4.34
N ASP A 206 16.40 11.38 -3.18
CA ASP A 206 17.19 11.29 -1.95
C ASP A 206 18.18 10.12 -2.00
N ALA A 207 17.72 8.96 -2.44
CA ALA A 207 18.56 7.77 -2.60
C ALA A 207 19.36 7.77 -3.91
N GLU A 208 19.18 8.78 -4.80
CA GLU A 208 19.75 8.82 -6.16
C GLU A 208 19.48 7.53 -6.96
N ALA A 209 18.31 6.90 -6.73
CA ALA A 209 17.94 5.61 -7.31
C ALA A 209 16.76 5.74 -8.27
N ALA A 210 16.79 4.96 -9.35
CA ALA A 210 15.70 4.89 -10.32
C ALA A 210 15.29 3.45 -10.55
N PHE A 211 13.96 3.24 -10.68
CA PHE A 211 13.38 1.92 -10.85
C PHE A 211 12.43 1.93 -12.04
N LEU A 212 12.41 0.81 -12.77
CA LEU A 212 11.41 0.52 -13.78
C LEU A 212 10.62 -0.71 -13.31
N VAL A 213 9.34 -0.52 -13.03
CA VAL A 213 8.42 -1.59 -12.64
C VAL A 213 7.41 -1.80 -13.75
N PHE A 214 7.15 -3.05 -14.08
CA PHE A 214 6.10 -3.41 -15.03
C PHE A 214 5.44 -4.72 -14.59
N GLY A 215 4.21 -4.92 -15.02
CA GLY A 215 3.44 -6.08 -14.60
C GLY A 215 2.12 -6.20 -15.32
N PHE A 216 1.32 -7.13 -14.80
CA PHE A 216 -0.04 -7.36 -15.26
C PHE A 216 -0.94 -7.75 -14.09
N SER A 217 -2.25 -7.53 -14.26
CA SER A 217 -3.29 -7.85 -13.27
C SER A 217 -4.12 -9.05 -13.70
N LEU A 218 -4.58 -9.84 -12.69
CA LEU A 218 -5.39 -11.06 -12.84
C LEU A 218 -6.72 -10.94 -12.12
#